data_dd8eae053db979dcf7de0ae8b0fab5ea
#
_entry.id   dd8eae053db979dcf7de0ae8b0fab5ea
#
_cell.length_a   1.000
_cell.length_b   1.000
_cell.length_c   1.000
_cell.angle_alpha   90.00
_cell.angle_beta   90.00
_cell.angle_gamma   90.00
#
_symmetry.space_group_name_H-M   'P 1'
#
loop_
_entity.id
_entity.type
_entity.pdbx_description
1 polymer ?
#
loop_
_entity_poly.entity_id
_entity_poly.type
_entity_poly.pdbx_seq_one_letter_code
_entity_poly.pdbx_strand_id
1 'polypeptide(L)'
;MEKSFNLSRYKELLKLEANGDITFLDLELLSFKASVAQQMCYNRKKDYFLLIDEYLNRVIPPYEFRSKFLQMEKEDSEKSILILEDFQELEVFTLAKDLEKFSDLIGKISTLCFEYSEIWDGTIEPMSESEFYYLVNNYYLQLQEAFPF
;
A
#
# COMPACT_ATOMS: atom_id res chain seq x y z
N MET A 1 -2.34 5.77 -18.38
CA MET A 1 -2.87 4.64 -19.18
C MET A 1 -2.93 3.39 -18.32
N GLU A 2 -4.06 2.74 -18.30
CA GLU A 2 -4.24 1.48 -17.58
C GLU A 2 -3.75 0.30 -18.41
N LYS A 3 -3.37 -0.78 -17.74
CA LYS A 3 -3.05 -2.05 -18.42
C LYS A 3 -3.80 -3.20 -17.76
N SER A 4 -4.09 -4.22 -18.56
CA SER A 4 -4.77 -5.42 -18.07
C SER A 4 -3.82 -6.27 -17.22
N PHE A 5 -4.35 -6.90 -16.17
CA PHE A 5 -3.64 -7.92 -15.42
C PHE A 5 -3.40 -9.14 -16.30
N ASN A 6 -2.17 -9.65 -16.34
CA ASN A 6 -1.84 -10.81 -17.17
C ASN A 6 -2.20 -12.12 -16.45
N LEU A 7 -3.49 -12.46 -16.51
CA LEU A 7 -4.01 -13.64 -15.84
C LEU A 7 -3.40 -14.94 -16.36
N SER A 8 -3.15 -15.02 -17.68
CA SER A 8 -2.57 -16.20 -18.30
C SER A 8 -1.20 -16.54 -17.69
N ARG A 9 -0.33 -15.53 -17.57
CA ARG A 9 0.99 -15.72 -16.95
C ARG A 9 0.88 -16.02 -15.46
N TYR A 10 -0.03 -15.37 -14.77
CA TYR A 10 -0.24 -15.62 -13.34
C TYR A 10 -0.67 -17.08 -13.10
N LYS A 11 -1.61 -17.59 -13.89
CA LYS A 11 -2.02 -19.01 -13.81
C LYS A 11 -0.87 -19.96 -14.06
N GLU A 12 -0.01 -19.64 -15.03
CA GLU A 12 1.17 -20.44 -15.35
C GLU A 12 2.13 -20.50 -14.16
N LEU A 13 2.37 -19.36 -13.49
CA LEU A 13 3.21 -19.29 -12.30
C LEU A 13 2.61 -20.08 -11.14
N LEU A 14 1.30 -20.05 -10.96
CA LEU A 14 0.62 -20.85 -9.93
C LEU A 14 0.78 -22.33 -10.16
N LYS A 15 0.78 -22.79 -11.43
CA LYS A 15 1.03 -24.20 -11.78
C LYS A 15 2.47 -24.59 -11.46
N LEU A 16 3.43 -23.72 -11.78
CA LEU A 16 4.83 -23.97 -11.47
C LEU A 16 5.05 -24.08 -9.96
N GLU A 17 4.40 -23.23 -9.18
CA GLU A 17 4.44 -23.28 -7.73
C GLU A 17 3.83 -24.59 -7.20
N ALA A 18 2.67 -24.97 -7.70
CA ALA A 18 1.98 -26.20 -7.30
C ALA A 18 2.80 -27.45 -7.61
N ASN A 19 3.59 -27.44 -8.69
CA ASN A 19 4.45 -28.53 -9.11
C ASN A 19 5.82 -28.52 -8.40
N GLY A 20 6.11 -27.50 -7.59
CA GLY A 20 7.39 -27.37 -6.90
C GLY A 20 8.52 -26.82 -7.76
N ASP A 21 8.22 -26.35 -8.98
CA ASP A 21 9.23 -25.77 -9.88
C ASP A 21 9.67 -24.37 -9.46
N ILE A 22 8.81 -23.65 -8.75
CA ILE A 22 9.13 -22.37 -8.10
C ILE A 22 8.54 -22.39 -6.69
N THR A 23 9.05 -21.50 -5.82
CA THR A 23 8.52 -21.34 -4.47
C THR A 23 7.59 -20.14 -4.40
N PHE A 24 6.89 -19.99 -3.26
CA PHE A 24 6.06 -18.81 -3.00
C PHE A 24 6.88 -17.51 -2.94
N LEU A 25 8.20 -17.60 -2.86
CA LEU A 25 9.11 -16.45 -2.86
C LEU A 25 9.59 -16.05 -4.26
N ASP A 26 9.08 -16.70 -5.32
CA ASP A 26 9.42 -16.34 -6.70
C ASP A 26 9.08 -14.87 -6.95
N LEU A 27 10.04 -14.10 -7.47
CA LEU A 27 9.90 -12.65 -7.63
C LEU A 27 8.81 -12.25 -8.61
N GLU A 28 8.64 -13.00 -9.70
CA GLU A 28 7.58 -12.72 -10.67
C GLU A 28 6.21 -12.97 -10.05
N LEU A 29 6.04 -14.08 -9.34
CA LEU A 29 4.80 -14.41 -8.66
C LEU A 29 4.45 -13.36 -7.61
N LEU A 30 5.43 -12.95 -6.79
CA LEU A 30 5.24 -11.89 -5.79
C LEU A 30 4.87 -10.55 -6.44
N SER A 31 5.46 -10.24 -7.60
CA SER A 31 5.16 -9.01 -8.34
C SER A 31 3.70 -8.98 -8.80
N PHE A 32 3.16 -10.10 -9.30
CA PHE A 32 1.75 -10.18 -9.65
C PHE A 32 0.84 -9.95 -8.45
N LYS A 33 1.15 -10.60 -7.34
CA LYS A 33 0.35 -10.44 -6.09
C LYS A 33 0.44 -9.01 -5.57
N ALA A 34 1.62 -8.42 -5.58
CA ALA A 34 1.83 -7.04 -5.12
C ALA A 34 1.05 -6.04 -5.97
N SER A 35 0.99 -6.25 -7.29
CA SER A 35 0.28 -5.33 -8.19
C SER A 35 -1.21 -5.23 -7.87
N VAL A 36 -1.83 -6.33 -7.46
CA VAL A 36 -3.25 -6.32 -7.06
C VAL A 36 -3.43 -5.55 -5.76
N ALA A 37 -2.57 -5.79 -4.76
CA ALA A 37 -2.61 -5.05 -3.50
C ALA A 37 -2.39 -3.54 -3.71
N GLN A 38 -1.46 -3.18 -4.58
CA GLN A 38 -1.19 -1.79 -4.95
C GLN A 38 -2.40 -1.14 -5.59
N GLN A 39 -3.10 -1.86 -6.47
CA GLN A 39 -4.31 -1.35 -7.11
C GLN A 39 -5.44 -1.14 -6.10
N MET A 40 -5.57 -2.01 -5.11
CA MET A 40 -6.56 -1.83 -4.03
C MET A 40 -6.30 -0.54 -3.25
N CYS A 41 -5.06 -0.30 -2.92
CA CYS A 41 -4.63 0.94 -2.25
C CYS A 41 -4.92 2.17 -3.13
N TYR A 42 -4.57 2.10 -4.41
CA TYR A 42 -4.81 3.18 -5.37
C TYR A 42 -6.30 3.50 -5.52
N ASN A 43 -7.15 2.48 -5.50
CA ASN A 43 -8.60 2.67 -5.60
C ASN A 43 -9.17 3.48 -4.42
N ARG A 44 -8.46 3.47 -3.29
CA ARG A 44 -8.83 4.25 -2.09
C ARG A 44 -7.99 5.51 -1.94
N LYS A 45 -7.43 6.00 -3.01
CA LYS A 45 -6.55 7.17 -3.02
C LYS A 45 -7.17 8.37 -2.29
N LYS A 46 -8.45 8.65 -2.55
CA LYS A 46 -9.15 9.76 -1.88
C LYS A 46 -9.22 9.58 -0.37
N ASP A 47 -9.46 8.36 0.08
CA ASP A 47 -9.56 8.06 1.51
C ASP A 47 -8.20 8.23 2.20
N TYR A 48 -7.11 7.79 1.56
CA TYR A 48 -5.77 8.01 2.10
C TYR A 48 -5.44 9.50 2.17
N PHE A 49 -5.74 10.24 1.11
CA PHE A 49 -5.47 11.67 1.08
C PHE A 49 -6.27 12.41 2.15
N LEU A 50 -7.54 12.07 2.33
CA LEU A 50 -8.38 12.68 3.35
C LEU A 50 -7.82 12.41 4.76
N LEU A 51 -7.41 11.19 5.03
CA LEU A 51 -6.86 10.81 6.33
C LEU A 51 -5.56 11.57 6.62
N ILE A 52 -4.67 11.65 5.64
CA ILE A 52 -3.41 12.39 5.79
C ILE A 52 -3.70 13.87 6.03
N ASP A 53 -4.62 14.44 5.26
CA ASP A 53 -5.02 15.84 5.37
C ASP A 53 -5.60 16.17 6.75
N GLU A 54 -6.45 15.29 7.29
CA GLU A 54 -7.00 15.44 8.64
C GLU A 54 -5.89 15.48 9.69
N TYR A 55 -4.88 14.63 9.56
CA TYR A 55 -3.75 14.64 10.49
C TYR A 55 -2.94 15.93 10.35
N LEU A 56 -2.60 16.32 9.12
CA LEU A 56 -1.77 17.50 8.87
C LEU A 56 -2.47 18.79 9.27
N ASN A 57 -3.80 18.83 9.23
CA ASN A 57 -4.60 19.95 9.70
C ASN A 57 -4.98 19.83 11.19
N ARG A 58 -4.41 18.85 11.88
CA ARG A 58 -4.58 18.63 13.32
C ARG A 58 -6.03 18.37 13.74
N VAL A 59 -6.83 17.78 12.84
CA VAL A 59 -8.19 17.33 13.12
C VAL A 59 -8.16 16.05 13.95
N ILE A 60 -7.16 15.20 13.72
CA ILE A 60 -6.96 13.96 14.48
C ILE A 60 -5.53 13.93 15.05
N PRO A 61 -5.33 13.29 16.21
CA PRO A 61 -4.00 13.16 16.79
C PRO A 61 -3.13 12.13 16.04
N PRO A 62 -1.80 12.17 16.21
CA PRO A 62 -0.90 11.25 15.49
C PRO A 62 -1.20 9.78 15.75
N TYR A 63 -1.58 9.41 16.95
CA TYR A 63 -1.94 8.04 17.28
C TYR A 63 -3.12 7.54 16.45
N GLU A 64 -4.18 8.35 16.34
CA GLU A 64 -5.37 7.99 15.57
C GLU A 64 -5.04 7.90 14.08
N PHE A 65 -4.27 8.83 13.55
CA PHE A 65 -3.80 8.79 12.17
C PHE A 65 -3.04 7.49 11.88
N ARG A 66 -2.06 7.18 12.72
CA ARG A 66 -1.25 5.97 12.59
C ARG A 66 -2.11 4.71 12.56
N SER A 67 -3.02 4.58 13.53
CA SER A 67 -3.89 3.40 13.63
C SER A 67 -4.80 3.25 12.43
N LYS A 68 -5.42 4.33 11.99
CA LYS A 68 -6.33 4.32 10.84
C LYS A 68 -5.59 4.03 9.54
N PHE A 69 -4.41 4.62 9.36
CA PHE A 69 -3.60 4.41 8.15
C PHE A 69 -3.19 2.93 8.01
N LEU A 70 -2.66 2.35 9.06
CA LEU A 70 -2.27 0.94 9.06
C LEU A 70 -3.47 0.01 8.89
N GLN A 71 -4.61 0.37 9.46
CA GLN A 71 -5.83 -0.41 9.29
C GLN A 71 -6.33 -0.38 7.84
N MET A 72 -6.27 0.76 7.17
CA MET A 72 -6.64 0.87 5.76
C MET A 72 -5.76 -0.01 4.89
N GLU A 73 -4.46 -0.01 5.12
CA GLU A 73 -3.53 -0.87 4.37
C GLU A 73 -3.83 -2.34 4.60
N LYS A 74 -4.14 -2.73 5.82
CA LYS A 74 -4.51 -4.10 6.14
C LYS A 74 -5.77 -4.52 5.40
N GLU A 75 -6.78 -3.66 5.36
CA GLU A 75 -8.03 -3.93 4.64
C GLU A 75 -7.79 -4.09 3.13
N ASP A 76 -6.93 -3.23 2.56
CA ASP A 76 -6.60 -3.31 1.14
C ASP A 76 -5.83 -4.60 0.81
N SER A 77 -4.93 -5.01 1.69
CA SER A 77 -4.21 -6.27 1.56
C SER A 77 -5.16 -7.47 1.61
N GLU A 78 -6.11 -7.48 2.53
CA GLU A 78 -7.11 -8.54 2.65
C GLU A 78 -7.99 -8.63 1.41
N LYS A 79 -8.43 -7.49 0.86
CA LYS A 79 -9.20 -7.46 -0.39
C LYS A 79 -8.39 -8.01 -1.56
N SER A 80 -7.10 -7.71 -1.62
CA SER A 80 -6.25 -8.20 -2.70
C SER A 80 -6.15 -9.73 -2.69
N ILE A 81 -6.10 -10.33 -1.51
CA ILE A 81 -6.07 -11.80 -1.37
C ILE A 81 -7.35 -12.41 -1.96
N LEU A 82 -8.51 -11.82 -1.66
CA LEU A 82 -9.78 -12.31 -2.19
C LEU A 82 -9.86 -12.20 -3.72
N ILE A 83 -9.34 -11.10 -4.27
CA ILE A 83 -9.32 -10.90 -5.73
C ILE A 83 -8.37 -11.89 -6.40
N LEU A 84 -7.21 -12.16 -5.79
CA LEU A 84 -6.24 -13.11 -6.33
C LEU A 84 -6.79 -14.54 -6.38
N GLU A 85 -7.79 -14.86 -5.56
CA GLU A 85 -8.48 -16.15 -5.57
C GLU A 85 -9.62 -16.21 -6.58
N ASP A 86 -10.00 -15.08 -7.18
CA ASP A 86 -11.12 -14.97 -8.11
C ASP A 86 -10.63 -14.67 -9.53
N PHE A 87 -10.45 -15.73 -10.33
CA PHE A 87 -9.95 -15.61 -11.69
C PHE A 87 -10.92 -14.85 -12.62
N GLN A 88 -12.21 -14.86 -12.34
CA GLN A 88 -13.16 -14.07 -13.14
C GLN A 88 -12.95 -12.58 -12.92
N GLU A 89 -12.70 -12.17 -11.67
CA GLU A 89 -12.34 -10.78 -11.36
C GLU A 89 -11.01 -10.41 -12.00
N LEU A 90 -10.00 -11.28 -11.92
CA LEU A 90 -8.68 -11.02 -12.49
C LEU A 90 -8.69 -10.89 -14.00
N GLU A 91 -9.63 -11.58 -14.68
CA GLU A 91 -9.74 -11.53 -16.13
C GLU A 91 -10.05 -10.11 -16.64
N VAL A 92 -10.81 -9.34 -15.87
CA VAL A 92 -11.20 -7.97 -16.20
C VAL A 92 -10.46 -6.92 -15.35
N PHE A 93 -9.50 -7.35 -14.56
CA PHE A 93 -8.77 -6.48 -13.64
C PHE A 93 -7.77 -5.62 -14.40
N THR A 94 -7.78 -4.32 -14.12
CA THR A 94 -6.86 -3.36 -14.73
C THR A 94 -5.98 -2.70 -13.67
N LEU A 95 -4.77 -2.34 -14.09
CA LEU A 95 -3.77 -1.70 -13.24
C LEU A 95 -3.60 -0.25 -13.70
N ALA A 96 -3.66 0.68 -12.76
CA ALA A 96 -3.50 2.10 -13.05
C ALA A 96 -2.07 2.41 -13.50
N LYS A 97 -1.93 3.49 -14.26
CA LYS A 97 -0.63 4.06 -14.58
C LYS A 97 0.04 4.61 -13.32
N ASP A 98 1.35 4.51 -13.27
CA ASP A 98 2.17 5.03 -12.14
C ASP A 98 1.81 4.41 -10.78
N LEU A 99 1.27 3.19 -10.83
CA LEU A 99 0.86 2.44 -9.64
C LEU A 99 2.01 2.24 -8.65
N GLU A 100 3.21 1.92 -9.16
CA GLU A 100 4.38 1.70 -8.31
C GLU A 100 4.79 2.98 -7.58
N LYS A 101 4.71 4.13 -8.25
CA LYS A 101 5.05 5.41 -7.65
C LYS A 101 4.09 5.75 -6.50
N PHE A 102 2.80 5.54 -6.72
CA PHE A 102 1.79 5.74 -5.67
C PHE A 102 2.05 4.83 -4.49
N SER A 103 2.23 3.54 -4.75
CA SER A 103 2.47 2.53 -3.73
C SER A 103 3.76 2.80 -2.96
N ASP A 104 4.81 3.26 -3.63
CA ASP A 104 6.07 3.61 -2.99
C ASP A 104 5.91 4.75 -1.97
N LEU A 105 5.21 5.81 -2.36
CA LEU A 105 4.97 6.93 -1.46
C LEU A 105 4.07 6.57 -0.28
N ILE A 106 3.01 5.81 -0.52
CA ILE A 106 2.15 5.30 0.56
C ILE A 106 2.95 4.40 1.50
N GLY A 107 3.81 3.53 0.94
CA GLY A 107 4.68 2.65 1.72
C GLY A 107 5.67 3.41 2.60
N LYS A 108 6.17 4.54 2.15
CA LYS A 108 7.05 5.40 2.95
C LYS A 108 6.30 5.99 4.15
N ILE A 109 5.05 6.40 3.96
CA ILE A 109 4.22 6.88 5.08
C ILE A 109 3.92 5.72 6.03
N SER A 110 3.64 4.53 5.50
CA SER A 110 3.43 3.32 6.30
C SER A 110 4.64 3.01 7.18
N THR A 111 5.84 3.09 6.62
CA THR A 111 7.09 2.90 7.35
C THR A 111 7.21 3.91 8.49
N LEU A 112 6.89 5.17 8.25
CA LEU A 112 6.88 6.20 9.30
C LEU A 112 5.88 5.84 10.42
N CYS A 113 4.72 5.32 10.07
CA CYS A 113 3.73 4.89 11.05
C CYS A 113 4.25 3.76 11.93
N PHE A 114 5.05 2.83 11.38
CA PHE A 114 5.69 1.78 12.17
C PHE A 114 6.83 2.31 13.04
N GLU A 115 7.59 3.26 12.55
CA GLU A 115 8.72 3.84 13.29
C GLU A 115 8.25 4.80 14.38
N TYR A 116 7.16 5.52 14.16
CA TYR A 116 6.57 6.40 15.16
C TYR A 116 5.82 5.58 16.20
N SER A 117 6.21 5.71 17.45
CA SER A 117 5.52 5.04 18.56
C SER A 117 5.42 5.99 19.74
N GLU A 118 4.24 6.09 20.34
CA GLU A 118 4.03 6.85 21.57
C GLU A 118 4.48 6.08 22.79
N ILE A 119 4.76 4.76 22.64
CA ILE A 119 5.22 3.88 23.71
C ILE A 119 6.66 3.48 23.41
N TRP A 120 7.59 3.95 24.21
CA TRP A 120 9.00 3.62 24.06
C TRP A 120 9.33 2.41 24.95
N ASP A 121 9.91 1.38 24.34
CA ASP A 121 10.31 0.16 25.07
C ASP A 121 11.71 0.22 25.66
N GLY A 122 12.43 1.32 25.48
CA GLY A 122 13.77 1.53 26.03
C GLY A 122 14.92 1.02 25.16
N THR A 123 14.64 0.40 24.02
CA THR A 123 15.68 -0.18 23.14
C THR A 123 16.14 0.77 22.04
N ILE A 124 15.22 1.50 21.44
CA ILE A 124 15.50 2.46 20.36
C ILE A 124 14.74 3.74 20.67
N GLU A 125 15.43 4.88 20.56
CA GLU A 125 14.77 6.18 20.75
C GLU A 125 13.69 6.36 19.68
N PRO A 126 12.41 6.63 20.06
CA PRO A 126 11.35 6.78 19.11
C PRO A 126 11.47 8.09 18.33
N MET A 127 10.93 8.10 17.12
CA MET A 127 10.78 9.33 16.34
C MET A 127 9.91 10.33 17.09
N SER A 128 10.31 11.61 17.10
CA SER A 128 9.49 12.66 17.72
C SER A 128 8.23 12.92 16.89
N GLU A 129 7.19 13.45 17.52
CA GLU A 129 5.95 13.82 16.82
C GLU A 129 6.21 14.91 15.77
N SER A 130 7.08 15.86 16.08
CA SER A 130 7.47 16.92 15.13
C SER A 130 8.15 16.35 13.88
N GLU A 131 9.03 15.39 14.05
CA GLU A 131 9.71 14.73 12.93
C GLU A 131 8.72 13.90 12.11
N PHE A 132 7.85 13.15 12.78
CA PHE A 132 6.81 12.38 12.12
C PHE A 132 5.90 13.26 11.27
N TYR A 133 5.42 14.36 11.84
CA TYR A 133 4.58 15.34 11.12
C TYR A 133 5.29 15.90 9.90
N TYR A 134 6.54 16.31 10.07
CA TYR A 134 7.34 16.89 8.97
C TYR A 134 7.53 15.91 7.82
N LEU A 135 7.87 14.66 8.13
CA LEU A 135 8.10 13.63 7.11
C LEU A 135 6.81 13.22 6.41
N VAL A 136 5.71 13.05 7.15
CA VAL A 136 4.40 12.77 6.55
C VAL A 136 4.01 13.91 5.59
N ASN A 137 4.20 15.16 6.01
CA ASN A 137 3.90 16.32 5.17
C ASN A 137 4.72 16.29 3.87
N ASN A 138 6.00 15.98 3.95
CA ASN A 138 6.86 15.88 2.77
C ASN A 138 6.37 14.84 1.78
N TYR A 139 6.03 13.65 2.24
CA TYR A 139 5.53 12.61 1.35
C TYR A 139 4.13 12.94 0.80
N TYR A 140 3.31 13.61 1.60
CA TYR A 140 2.00 14.06 1.14
C TYR A 140 2.10 15.09 0.02
N LEU A 141 3.03 16.04 0.12
CA LEU A 141 3.28 17.00 -0.96
C LEU A 141 3.71 16.29 -2.25
N GLN A 142 4.54 15.27 -2.15
CA GLN A 142 4.95 14.47 -3.31
C GLN A 142 3.75 13.70 -3.90
N LEU A 143 2.87 13.17 -3.06
CA LEU A 143 1.65 12.49 -3.50
C LEU A 143 0.72 13.46 -4.23
N GLN A 144 0.52 14.66 -3.70
CA GLN A 144 -0.35 15.67 -4.31
C GLN A 144 0.19 16.14 -5.64
N GLU A 145 1.51 16.29 -5.76
CA GLU A 145 2.15 16.70 -7.01
C GLU A 145 2.00 15.62 -8.09
N ALA A 146 2.22 14.36 -7.72
CA ALA A 146 2.17 13.25 -8.66
C ALA A 146 0.75 12.78 -8.99
N PHE A 147 -0.19 12.94 -8.06
CA PHE A 147 -1.57 12.45 -8.19
C PHE A 147 -2.57 13.53 -7.77
N PRO A 148 -2.66 14.64 -8.53
CA PRO A 148 -3.58 15.73 -8.18
C PRO A 148 -5.04 15.30 -8.30
N PHE A 149 -5.86 15.94 -7.49
CA PHE A 149 -7.32 15.80 -7.57
C PHE A 149 -7.93 16.97 -8.31
#